data_ab9d30b713e9432c3b9a66e5c769f19e
#
_entry.id   ab9d30b713e9432c3b9a66e5c769f19e
#
_cell.length_a   1.000
_cell.length_b   1.000
_cell.length_c   1.000
_cell.angle_alpha   90.00
_cell.angle_beta   90.00
_cell.angle_gamma   90.00
#
_symmetry.space_group_name_H-M   'P 1'
#
loop_
_entity.id
_entity.type
_entity.pdbx_description
1 polymer ?
#
loop_
_entity_poly.entity_id
_entity_poly.type
_entity_poly.pdbx_seq_one_letter_code
_entity_poly.pdbx_strand_id
1 'polypeptide(L)'
;MQTTISENAAKILEEINSNPMFKKLITLSQKQTAEIIGVSSTTLINLRREGLGPSYIKIERGKRGRILYPKIEIAEWLSRTIKTM
;
A
#
# COMPACT_ATOMS: atom_id res chain seq x y z
N MET A 1 -2.56 20.70 -12.23
CA MET A 1 -2.32 20.73 -10.78
C MET A 1 -1.40 19.60 -10.39
N GLN A 2 -0.38 19.91 -9.62
CA GLN A 2 0.57 18.89 -9.20
C GLN A 2 0.12 18.24 -7.91
N THR A 3 0.21 16.92 -7.89
CA THR A 3 0.01 16.18 -6.67
C THR A 3 1.37 16.08 -5.98
N THR A 4 1.47 16.62 -4.78
CA THR A 4 2.71 16.59 -4.04
C THR A 4 2.69 15.43 -3.06
N ILE A 5 3.59 14.47 -3.28
CA ILE A 5 3.80 13.38 -2.36
C ILE A 5 4.74 13.89 -1.28
N SER A 6 4.53 13.47 -0.04
CA SER A 6 5.43 13.89 1.04
C SER A 6 6.83 13.35 0.79
N GLU A 7 7.83 14.04 1.35
CA GLU A 7 9.22 13.65 1.20
C GLU A 7 9.47 12.25 1.76
N ASN A 8 8.87 11.94 2.91
CA ASN A 8 9.01 10.61 3.50
C ASN A 8 8.34 9.55 2.63
N ALA A 9 7.16 9.85 2.08
CA ALA A 9 6.49 8.91 1.20
C ALA A 9 7.30 8.65 -0.07
N ALA A 10 7.96 9.69 -0.60
CA ALA A 10 8.80 9.53 -1.78
C ALA A 10 9.97 8.58 -1.49
N LYS A 11 10.59 8.71 -0.32
CA LYS A 11 11.68 7.82 0.07
C LYS A 11 11.20 6.39 0.25
N ILE A 12 10.04 6.21 0.86
CA ILE A 12 9.44 4.88 1.03
C ILE A 12 9.13 4.27 -0.33
N LEU A 13 8.59 5.06 -1.24
CA LEU A 13 8.28 4.58 -2.58
C LEU A 13 9.56 4.14 -3.31
N GLU A 14 10.67 4.86 -3.14
CA GLU A 14 11.96 4.44 -3.70
C GLU A 14 12.37 3.08 -3.15
N GLU A 15 12.19 2.86 -1.85
CA GLU A 15 12.52 1.57 -1.24
C GLU A 15 11.65 0.45 -1.82
N ILE A 16 10.35 0.70 -2.01
CA ILE A 16 9.48 -0.28 -2.63
C ILE A 16 9.97 -0.58 -4.05
N ASN A 17 10.30 0.45 -4.80
CA ASN A 17 10.75 0.31 -6.18
C ASN A 17 12.16 -0.27 -6.31
N SER A 18 12.91 -0.35 -5.23
CA SER A 18 14.23 -0.99 -5.26
C SER A 18 14.11 -2.50 -5.45
N ASN A 19 12.94 -3.07 -5.17
CA ASN A 19 12.67 -4.47 -5.45
C ASN A 19 12.21 -4.60 -6.90
N PRO A 20 12.99 -5.33 -7.75
CA PRO A 20 12.62 -5.49 -9.17
C PRO A 20 11.22 -6.07 -9.36
N MET A 21 10.75 -6.88 -8.43
CA MET A 21 9.42 -7.47 -8.52
C MET A 21 8.33 -6.41 -8.48
N PHE A 22 8.52 -5.37 -7.70
CA PHE A 22 7.51 -4.33 -7.50
C PHE A 22 7.71 -3.12 -8.40
N LYS A 23 8.91 -2.94 -8.94
CA LYS A 23 9.27 -1.75 -9.70
C LYS A 23 8.35 -1.50 -10.88
N LYS A 24 7.94 -2.55 -11.56
CA LYS A 24 7.12 -2.45 -12.78
C LYS A 24 5.63 -2.34 -12.50
N LEU A 25 5.23 -2.54 -11.25
CA LEU A 25 3.81 -2.54 -10.90
C LEU A 25 3.40 -1.19 -10.35
N ILE A 26 2.18 -0.79 -10.63
CA ILE A 26 1.61 0.42 -10.04
C ILE A 26 0.79 0.06 -8.81
N THR A 27 0.09 -1.06 -8.88
CA THR A 27 -0.68 -1.57 -7.75
C THR A 27 -0.13 -2.92 -7.33
N LEU A 28 -0.29 -3.22 -6.06
CA LEU A 28 0.17 -4.48 -5.47
C LEU A 28 -1.00 -5.26 -4.90
N SER A 29 -0.84 -6.57 -4.87
CA SER A 29 -1.83 -7.44 -4.26
C SER A 29 -1.84 -7.27 -2.75
N GLN A 30 -2.87 -7.81 -2.11
CA GLN A 30 -2.95 -7.81 -0.66
C GLN A 30 -1.77 -8.52 -0.02
N LYS A 31 -1.37 -9.66 -0.59
CA LYS A 31 -0.23 -10.40 -0.08
C LYS A 31 1.07 -9.60 -0.19
N GLN A 32 1.30 -9.00 -1.36
CA GLN A 32 2.50 -8.20 -1.58
C GLN A 32 2.52 -6.99 -0.65
N THR A 33 1.38 -6.35 -0.47
CA THR A 33 1.26 -5.19 0.42
C THR A 33 1.57 -5.59 1.86
N ALA A 34 1.02 -6.72 2.31
CA ALA A 34 1.28 -7.20 3.67
C ALA A 34 2.78 -7.46 3.88
N GLU A 35 3.46 -8.02 2.88
CA GLU A 35 4.90 -8.26 2.96
C GLU A 35 5.67 -6.93 3.08
N ILE A 36 5.29 -5.94 2.30
CA ILE A 36 5.95 -4.62 2.36
C ILE A 36 5.76 -3.97 3.72
N ILE A 37 4.54 -4.00 4.23
CA ILE A 37 4.22 -3.40 5.52
C ILE A 37 4.84 -4.19 6.67
N GLY A 38 5.02 -5.49 6.48
CA GLY A 38 5.59 -6.35 7.51
C GLY A 38 4.57 -6.97 8.43
N VAL A 39 3.36 -7.21 7.92
CA VAL A 39 2.30 -7.84 8.70
C VAL A 39 1.76 -9.05 7.94
N SER A 40 0.95 -9.85 8.62
CA SER A 40 0.28 -10.96 7.96
C SER A 40 -0.86 -10.45 7.08
N SER A 41 -1.25 -11.27 6.11
CA SER A 41 -2.40 -10.94 5.26
C SER A 41 -3.66 -10.75 6.10
N THR A 42 -3.82 -11.56 7.14
CA THR A 42 -4.98 -11.45 8.03
C THR A 42 -5.00 -10.09 8.73
N THR A 43 -3.84 -9.66 9.22
CA THR A 43 -3.74 -8.35 9.86
C THR A 43 -4.11 -7.23 8.89
N LEU A 44 -3.62 -7.32 7.66
CA LEU A 44 -3.94 -6.31 6.66
C LEU A 44 -5.43 -6.29 6.33
N ILE A 45 -6.05 -7.47 6.22
CA ILE A 45 -7.50 -7.56 6.00
C ILE A 45 -8.25 -6.88 7.13
N ASN A 46 -7.84 -7.12 8.37
CA ASN A 46 -8.49 -6.51 9.52
C ASN A 46 -8.33 -4.99 9.53
N LEU A 47 -7.12 -4.51 9.21
CA LEU A 47 -6.88 -3.07 9.08
C LEU A 47 -7.80 -2.46 8.03
N ARG A 48 -7.94 -3.12 6.88
CA ARG A 48 -8.81 -2.65 5.81
C ARG A 48 -10.25 -2.57 6.28
N ARG A 49 -10.74 -3.61 6.94
CA ARG A 49 -12.12 -3.65 7.43
C ARG A 49 -12.39 -2.58 8.48
N GLU A 50 -11.40 -2.24 9.24
CA GLU A 50 -11.51 -1.21 10.27
C GLU A 50 -11.29 0.20 9.72
N GLY A 51 -10.94 0.31 8.43
CA GLY A 51 -10.68 1.61 7.83
C GLY A 51 -9.36 2.22 8.27
N LEU A 52 -8.43 1.41 8.75
CA LEU A 52 -7.15 1.89 9.31
C LEU A 52 -5.96 1.64 8.41
N GLY A 53 -6.12 0.86 7.36
CA GLY A 53 -5.00 0.54 6.46
C GLY A 53 -4.83 1.53 5.32
N PRO A 54 -3.90 1.23 4.41
CA PRO A 54 -3.71 2.08 3.23
C PRO A 54 -4.96 2.13 2.36
N SER A 55 -5.12 3.19 1.61
CA SER A 55 -6.19 3.29 0.64
C SER A 55 -6.03 2.21 -0.43
N TYR A 56 -7.13 1.69 -0.90
CA TYR A 56 -7.12 0.56 -1.82
C TYR A 56 -8.17 0.73 -2.90
N ILE A 57 -8.03 -0.07 -3.94
CA ILE A 57 -8.99 -0.16 -5.04
C ILE A 57 -9.68 -1.50 -4.93
N LYS A 58 -11.00 -1.50 -4.95
CA LYS A 58 -11.77 -2.72 -4.95
C LYS A 58 -12.33 -2.94 -6.35
N ILE A 59 -11.94 -4.05 -6.96
CA ILE A 59 -12.47 -4.44 -8.26
C ILE A 59 -13.47 -5.54 -8.02
N GLU A 60 -14.72 -5.28 -8.36
CA GLU A 60 -15.77 -6.27 -8.24
C GLU A 60 -16.06 -6.86 -9.61
N ARG A 61 -16.07 -8.16 -9.67
CA ARG A 61 -16.26 -8.87 -10.93
C ARG A 61 -17.06 -10.14 -10.65
N GLY A 62 -18.38 -10.03 -10.81
CA GLY A 62 -19.26 -11.13 -10.49
C GLY A 62 -19.15 -11.49 -9.01
N LYS A 63 -18.89 -12.79 -8.75
CA LYS A 63 -18.76 -13.28 -7.38
C LYS A 63 -17.37 -13.11 -6.82
N ARG A 64 -16.42 -12.65 -7.63
CA ARG A 64 -15.03 -12.48 -7.19
C ARG A 64 -14.66 -11.02 -7.19
N GLY A 65 -14.10 -10.57 -6.09
CA GLY A 65 -13.54 -9.25 -5.99
C GLY A 65 -12.04 -9.33 -5.83
N ARG A 66 -11.37 -8.25 -6.18
CA ARG A 66 -9.94 -8.12 -5.96
C ARG A 66 -9.66 -6.83 -5.23
N ILE A 67 -8.77 -6.90 -4.28
CA ILE A 67 -8.28 -5.72 -3.59
C ILE A 67 -6.87 -5.45 -4.10
N LEU A 68 -6.65 -4.24 -4.58
CA LEU A 68 -5.35 -3.80 -5.05
C LEU A 68 -4.94 -2.54 -4.30
N TYR A 69 -3.67 -2.45 -3.96
CA TYR A 69 -3.14 -1.31 -3.23
C TYR A 69 -2.17 -0.54 -4.12
N PRO A 70 -2.49 0.71 -4.51
CA PRO A 70 -1.52 1.51 -5.25
C PRO A 70 -0.27 1.72 -4.40
N LYS A 71 0.89 1.58 -5.01
CA LYS A 71 2.16 1.74 -4.29
C LYS A 71 2.27 3.08 -3.58
N ILE A 72 1.81 4.13 -4.26
CA ILE A 72 1.89 5.47 -3.70
C ILE A 72 1.04 5.59 -2.43
N GLU A 73 -0.11 4.91 -2.40
CA GLU A 73 -0.96 4.93 -1.20
C GLU A 73 -0.32 4.17 -0.05
N ILE A 74 0.38 3.07 -0.35
CA ILE A 74 1.12 2.34 0.67
C ILE A 74 2.20 3.25 1.25
N ALA A 75 2.94 3.93 0.39
CA ALA A 75 4.00 4.83 0.81
C ALA A 75 3.46 5.99 1.65
N GLU A 76 2.35 6.60 1.21
CA GLU A 76 1.72 7.69 1.95
C GLU A 76 1.24 7.21 3.32
N TRP A 77 0.59 6.05 3.36
CA TRP A 77 0.10 5.51 4.62
C TRP A 77 1.23 5.25 5.60
N LEU A 78 2.31 4.63 5.12
CA LEU A 78 3.47 4.35 5.96
C LEU A 78 4.10 5.65 6.47
N SER A 79 4.16 6.68 5.62
CA SER A 79 4.75 7.95 6.02
C SER A 79 3.95 8.63 7.13
N ARG A 80 2.64 8.45 7.13
CA ARG A 80 1.77 9.06 8.14
C ARG A 80 1.70 8.28 9.43
N THR A 81 1.96 6.97 9.36
CA THR A 81 1.88 6.12 10.55
C THR A 81 3.18 6.06 11.33
N ILE A 82 4.29 6.50 10.74
CA ILE A 82 5.56 6.56 11.45
C ILE A 82 5.48 7.67 12.49
N LYS A 83 5.67 7.30 13.74
CA LYS A 83 5.70 8.27 14.81
C LYS A 83 7.13 8.51 15.23
N THR A 84 7.48 9.79 15.32
CA THR A 84 8.80 10.18 15.81
C THR A 84 8.67 10.41 17.30
N MET A 85 9.49 9.73 18.05
CA MET A 85 9.49 9.85 19.50
C MET A 85 10.48 10.90 19.92
#